data_486ad78e4a9b9fe10e66c562f98c1109
#
_entry.id   486ad78e4a9b9fe10e66c562f98c1109
#
_cell.length_a   1.000
_cell.length_b   1.000
_cell.length_c   1.000
_cell.angle_alpha   90.00
_cell.angle_beta   90.00
_cell.angle_gamma   90.00
#
_symmetry.space_group_name_H-M   'P 1'
#
loop_
_entity.id
_entity.type
_entity.pdbx_description
1 polymer ?
#
loop_
_entity_poly.entity_id
_entity_poly.type
_entity_poly.pdbx_seq_one_letter_code
_entity_poly.pdbx_strand_id
1 'polypeptide(L)'
;MTAAERTHVPSDLSGAPAPDVAVPAVVARLAGGDVVVPVWENAVGGLTFRLGDGPQARFVKWAPATERAAELDLAAEAERLAWAGRFTPVPRVLDAGTDDDGATWLVTAALAGESAVSERWRSDPRTAVRAIGEGLRALHEALPVGGCPFDWGVASRVERGRGRPDADQALLDRLAGEAPEPERLVVCHGDACAPNTLLGDDGRWLAHVDLGTLGVADPWADLAVATYSTGWNYGPGWEGELLAAYGTVLDADRTAYYRALWDAT
;
A
#
# COMPACT_ATOMS: atom_id res chain seq x y z
N MET A 1 22.78 28.11 -6.83
CA MET A 1 22.96 27.24 -5.65
C MET A 1 21.83 26.23 -5.70
N THR A 2 22.14 25.04 -6.17
CA THR A 2 21.22 23.93 -6.35
C THR A 2 20.78 23.43 -4.98
N ALA A 3 19.47 23.47 -4.72
CA ALA A 3 18.87 22.75 -3.60
C ALA A 3 19.16 21.26 -3.83
N ALA A 4 19.98 20.67 -2.97
CA ALA A 4 20.17 19.25 -2.92
C ALA A 4 18.80 18.63 -2.61
N GLU A 5 18.24 17.88 -3.55
CA GLU A 5 17.14 16.97 -3.31
C GLU A 5 17.53 16.09 -2.11
N ARG A 6 16.95 16.40 -0.98
CA ARG A 6 16.97 15.45 0.13
C ARG A 6 16.09 14.31 -0.31
N THR A 7 16.69 13.22 -0.75
CA THR A 7 16.04 11.92 -0.79
C THR A 7 15.63 11.62 0.67
N HIS A 8 14.42 12.00 1.02
CA HIS A 8 13.81 11.59 2.26
C HIS A 8 13.56 10.09 2.15
N VAL A 9 14.50 9.29 2.62
CA VAL A 9 14.23 7.91 2.99
C VAL A 9 13.60 8.02 4.36
N PRO A 10 12.30 7.71 4.52
CA PRO A 10 11.69 7.73 5.82
C PRO A 10 12.49 6.80 6.75
N SER A 11 13.07 7.34 7.81
CA SER A 11 13.87 6.57 8.79
C SER A 11 13.02 5.52 9.53
N ASP A 12 11.71 5.59 9.39
CA ASP A 12 10.72 4.75 10.06
C ASP A 12 9.92 3.91 9.05
N LEU A 13 10.56 3.47 7.96
CA LEU A 13 9.92 2.55 7.02
C LEU A 13 9.50 1.28 7.75
N SER A 14 8.23 0.92 7.54
CA SER A 14 7.69 -0.38 7.86
C SER A 14 8.59 -1.51 7.33
N GLY A 15 8.73 -2.60 8.07
CA GLY A 15 9.68 -3.64 7.71
C GLY A 15 9.48 -4.95 8.48
N ALA A 16 10.50 -5.78 8.44
CA ALA A 16 10.51 -7.01 9.22
C ALA A 16 10.47 -6.68 10.72
N PRO A 17 9.53 -7.24 11.49
CA PRO A 17 9.43 -7.01 12.92
C PRO A 17 10.63 -7.60 13.67
N ALA A 18 10.84 -7.15 14.90
CA ALA A 18 11.84 -7.74 15.78
C ALA A 18 11.57 -9.26 15.96
N PRO A 19 12.62 -10.11 16.07
CA PRO A 19 12.46 -11.55 16.18
C PRO A 19 11.64 -12.02 17.39
N ASP A 20 11.57 -11.20 18.43
CA ASP A 20 10.90 -11.43 19.71
C ASP A 20 9.59 -10.64 19.87
N VAL A 21 9.02 -10.15 18.77
CA VAL A 21 7.74 -9.42 18.82
C VAL A 21 6.66 -10.30 19.45
N ALA A 22 5.94 -9.72 20.41
CA ALA A 22 4.89 -10.43 21.11
C ALA A 22 3.71 -10.74 20.19
N VAL A 23 3.22 -11.98 20.22
CA VAL A 23 2.02 -12.37 19.48
C VAL A 23 0.78 -11.97 20.29
N PRO A 24 -0.09 -11.09 19.76
CA PRO A 24 -1.33 -10.69 20.44
C PRO A 24 -2.23 -11.90 20.72
N ALA A 25 -2.96 -11.88 21.83
CA ALA A 25 -3.82 -13.00 22.25
C ALA A 25 -4.87 -13.36 21.17
N VAL A 26 -5.43 -12.36 20.48
CA VAL A 26 -6.36 -12.60 19.37
C VAL A 26 -5.70 -13.32 18.20
N VAL A 27 -4.46 -12.96 17.85
CA VAL A 27 -3.70 -13.65 16.78
C VAL A 27 -3.41 -15.10 17.16
N ALA A 28 -2.99 -15.36 18.42
CA ALA A 28 -2.77 -16.71 18.91
C ALA A 28 -4.07 -17.56 18.88
N ARG A 29 -5.22 -16.97 19.21
CA ARG A 29 -6.53 -17.63 19.11
C ARG A 29 -6.90 -17.94 17.64
N LEU A 30 -6.70 -16.97 16.73
CA LEU A 30 -6.96 -17.14 15.30
C LEU A 30 -6.05 -18.18 14.64
N ALA A 31 -4.83 -18.36 15.16
CA ALA A 31 -3.91 -19.39 14.69
C ALA A 31 -4.45 -20.82 14.91
N GLY A 32 -5.18 -21.06 16.00
CA GLY A 32 -5.82 -22.37 16.25
C GLY A 32 -4.84 -23.55 16.32
N GLY A 33 -3.55 -23.27 16.59
CA GLY A 33 -2.48 -24.28 16.61
C GLY A 33 -1.53 -24.21 15.41
N ASP A 34 -1.82 -23.43 14.39
CA ASP A 34 -0.91 -23.15 13.29
C ASP A 34 0.34 -22.40 13.78
N VAL A 35 1.45 -22.54 13.08
CA VAL A 35 2.67 -21.78 13.34
C VAL A 35 2.38 -20.29 13.03
N VAL A 36 2.77 -19.41 13.97
CA VAL A 36 2.63 -17.95 13.84
C VAL A 36 3.98 -17.35 13.52
N VAL A 37 4.09 -16.66 12.39
CA VAL A 37 5.32 -16.00 11.96
C VAL A 37 5.03 -14.50 11.77
N PRO A 38 5.66 -13.60 12.55
CA PRO A 38 5.56 -12.17 12.30
C PRO A 38 6.29 -11.84 11.00
N VAL A 39 5.65 -11.10 10.12
CA VAL A 39 6.19 -10.83 8.77
C VAL A 39 6.34 -9.35 8.46
N TRP A 40 5.58 -8.49 9.15
CA TRP A 40 5.63 -7.05 8.88
C TRP A 40 5.21 -6.24 10.11
N GLU A 41 5.89 -5.12 10.33
CA GLU A 41 5.52 -4.09 11.30
C GLU A 41 5.47 -2.74 10.58
N ASN A 42 4.40 -2.00 10.79
CA ASN A 42 4.27 -0.66 10.22
C ASN A 42 4.68 0.44 11.22
N ALA A 43 4.87 1.65 10.71
CA ALA A 43 5.35 2.79 11.49
C ALA A 43 4.44 3.21 12.65
N VAL A 44 3.17 2.77 12.67
CA VAL A 44 2.19 3.14 13.70
C VAL A 44 1.90 1.98 14.68
N GLY A 45 2.67 0.90 14.62
CA GLY A 45 2.62 -0.22 15.55
C GLY A 45 1.64 -1.33 15.18
N GLY A 46 1.10 -1.31 13.96
CA GLY A 46 0.35 -2.44 13.42
C GLY A 46 1.29 -3.57 13.00
N LEU A 47 0.84 -4.81 13.22
CA LEU A 47 1.61 -6.02 12.94
C LEU A 47 0.87 -6.91 11.93
N THR A 48 1.63 -7.56 11.06
CA THR A 48 1.12 -8.61 10.19
C THR A 48 1.80 -9.93 10.51
N PHE A 49 0.99 -10.96 10.68
CA PHE A 49 1.44 -12.32 10.96
C PHE A 49 1.00 -13.27 9.84
N ARG A 50 1.85 -14.21 9.48
CA ARG A 50 1.48 -15.37 8.68
C ARG A 50 1.13 -16.51 9.61
N LEU A 51 -0.01 -17.15 9.35
CA LEU A 51 -0.50 -18.32 10.07
C LEU A 51 -0.44 -19.54 9.16
N GLY A 52 0.27 -20.58 9.60
CA GLY A 52 0.46 -21.81 8.84
C GLY A 52 1.30 -21.63 7.58
N ASP A 53 1.33 -22.67 6.76
CA ASP A 53 2.11 -22.77 5.54
C ASP A 53 1.29 -23.33 4.37
N GLY A 54 1.82 -23.19 3.14
CA GLY A 54 1.24 -23.74 1.92
C GLY A 54 -0.11 -23.09 1.53
N PRO A 55 -0.97 -23.83 0.80
CA PRO A 55 -2.21 -23.27 0.23
C PRO A 55 -3.27 -22.87 1.27
N GLN A 56 -3.14 -23.30 2.50
CA GLN A 56 -4.04 -22.96 3.61
C GLN A 56 -3.51 -21.83 4.48
N ALA A 57 -2.34 -21.29 4.16
CA ALA A 57 -1.76 -20.17 4.89
C ALA A 57 -2.70 -18.95 4.87
N ARG A 58 -2.64 -18.18 5.94
CA ARG A 58 -3.45 -16.97 6.12
C ARG A 58 -2.55 -15.85 6.62
N PHE A 59 -2.94 -14.62 6.36
CA PHE A 59 -2.32 -13.46 6.97
C PHE A 59 -3.29 -12.80 7.93
N VAL A 60 -2.80 -12.37 9.08
CA VAL A 60 -3.54 -11.58 10.05
C VAL A 60 -2.85 -10.23 10.18
N LYS A 61 -3.52 -9.18 9.77
CA LYS A 61 -3.18 -7.80 10.16
C LYS A 61 -3.83 -7.54 11.53
N TRP A 62 -3.07 -6.94 12.43
CA TRP A 62 -3.53 -6.57 13.77
C TRP A 62 -3.10 -5.13 14.06
N ALA A 63 -4.01 -4.32 14.57
CA ALA A 63 -3.77 -2.95 14.97
C ALA A 63 -4.14 -2.75 16.44
N PRO A 64 -3.21 -2.24 17.29
CA PRO A 64 -3.51 -1.96 18.69
C PRO A 64 -4.52 -0.81 18.82
N ALA A 65 -5.26 -0.79 19.93
CA ALA A 65 -6.20 0.29 20.27
C ALA A 65 -5.44 1.54 20.78
N THR A 66 -4.63 2.16 19.93
CA THR A 66 -3.88 3.39 20.25
C THR A 66 -4.26 4.50 19.29
N GLU A 67 -4.14 5.75 19.74
CA GLU A 67 -4.39 6.91 18.86
C GLU A 67 -3.54 6.87 17.60
N ARG A 68 -2.27 6.45 17.71
CA ARG A 68 -1.36 6.34 16.58
C ARG A 68 -1.79 5.28 15.57
N ALA A 69 -2.37 4.17 16.02
CA ALA A 69 -2.85 3.10 15.15
C ALA A 69 -4.28 3.34 14.64
N ALA A 70 -4.96 4.41 15.07
CA ALA A 70 -6.31 4.75 14.57
C ALA A 70 -6.35 5.04 13.07
N GLU A 71 -5.19 5.32 12.45
CA GLU A 71 -5.07 5.47 11.00
C GLU A 71 -5.20 4.14 10.23
N LEU A 72 -5.03 3.00 10.93
CA LEU A 72 -5.16 1.65 10.38
C LEU A 72 -6.62 1.19 10.45
N ASP A 73 -7.41 1.61 9.49
CA ASP A 73 -8.81 1.16 9.39
C ASP A 73 -8.89 -0.20 8.69
N LEU A 74 -8.69 -1.28 9.46
CA LEU A 74 -8.75 -2.66 8.94
C LEU A 74 -10.15 -3.06 8.49
N ALA A 75 -11.21 -2.44 9.02
CA ALA A 75 -12.58 -2.66 8.55
C ALA A 75 -12.76 -2.06 7.15
N ALA A 76 -12.29 -0.83 6.95
CA ALA A 76 -12.31 -0.20 5.63
C ALA A 76 -11.43 -0.95 4.61
N GLU A 77 -10.30 -1.51 5.02
CA GLU A 77 -9.49 -2.38 4.15
C GLU A 77 -10.26 -3.64 3.75
N ALA A 78 -10.95 -4.28 4.69
CA ALA A 78 -11.77 -5.46 4.41
C ALA A 78 -12.87 -5.17 3.39
N GLU A 79 -13.55 -4.03 3.49
CA GLU A 79 -14.58 -3.58 2.53
C GLU A 79 -13.98 -3.37 1.13
N ARG A 80 -12.83 -2.70 1.04
CA ARG A 80 -12.12 -2.44 -0.22
C ARG A 80 -11.64 -3.73 -0.88
N LEU A 81 -11.05 -4.65 -0.12
CA LEU A 81 -10.65 -5.97 -0.60
C LEU A 81 -11.85 -6.77 -1.12
N ALA A 82 -12.97 -6.78 -0.38
CA ALA A 82 -14.18 -7.47 -0.79
C ALA A 82 -14.80 -6.87 -2.07
N TRP A 83 -14.71 -5.55 -2.25
CA TRP A 83 -15.16 -4.88 -3.45
C TRP A 83 -14.23 -5.16 -4.64
N ALA A 84 -12.92 -4.94 -4.47
CA ALA A 84 -11.90 -5.08 -5.52
C ALA A 84 -11.76 -6.52 -6.01
N GLY A 85 -11.90 -7.50 -5.11
CA GLY A 85 -11.80 -8.93 -5.41
C GLY A 85 -12.83 -9.46 -6.42
N ARG A 86 -13.83 -8.64 -6.76
CA ARG A 86 -14.78 -8.96 -7.85
C ARG A 86 -14.22 -8.67 -9.24
N PHE A 87 -13.13 -7.93 -9.34
CA PHE A 87 -12.61 -7.38 -10.59
C PHE A 87 -11.12 -7.70 -10.81
N THR A 88 -10.34 -7.86 -9.75
CA THR A 88 -8.89 -8.01 -9.82
C THR A 88 -8.39 -8.97 -8.73
N PRO A 89 -7.24 -9.64 -8.94
CA PRO A 89 -6.64 -10.49 -7.91
C PRO A 89 -6.20 -9.69 -6.69
N VAL A 90 -6.81 -9.99 -5.55
CA VAL A 90 -6.47 -9.45 -4.22
C VAL A 90 -6.68 -10.53 -3.15
N PRO A 91 -6.13 -10.41 -1.94
CA PRO A 91 -6.39 -11.37 -0.87
C PRO A 91 -7.88 -11.45 -0.53
N ARG A 92 -8.40 -12.67 -0.46
CA ARG A 92 -9.78 -12.89 -0.02
C ARG A 92 -9.89 -12.71 1.48
N VAL A 93 -10.77 -11.83 1.92
CA VAL A 93 -11.11 -11.64 3.34
C VAL A 93 -11.74 -12.92 3.88
N LEU A 94 -11.24 -13.42 5.00
CA LEU A 94 -11.72 -14.61 5.70
C LEU A 94 -12.48 -14.22 6.96
N ASP A 95 -11.97 -13.25 7.71
CA ASP A 95 -12.53 -12.79 8.96
C ASP A 95 -12.01 -11.39 9.30
N ALA A 96 -12.74 -10.62 10.10
CA ALA A 96 -12.32 -9.33 10.61
C ALA A 96 -13.09 -9.01 11.90
N GLY A 97 -12.50 -8.23 12.77
CA GLY A 97 -13.19 -7.86 14.02
C GLY A 97 -12.40 -6.91 14.90
N THR A 98 -13.00 -6.69 16.07
CA THR A 98 -12.42 -5.91 17.17
C THR A 98 -12.47 -6.78 18.41
N ASP A 99 -11.40 -6.80 19.19
CA ASP A 99 -11.37 -7.51 20.48
C ASP A 99 -11.91 -6.63 21.64
N ASP A 100 -11.98 -7.23 22.82
CA ASP A 100 -12.53 -6.56 24.02
C ASP A 100 -11.68 -5.36 24.48
N ASP A 101 -10.41 -5.31 24.09
CA ASP A 101 -9.46 -4.22 24.37
C ASP A 101 -9.51 -3.13 23.30
N GLY A 102 -10.34 -3.30 22.27
CA GLY A 102 -10.51 -2.35 21.16
C GLY A 102 -9.45 -2.48 20.04
N ALA A 103 -8.54 -3.46 20.12
CA ALA A 103 -7.63 -3.75 19.01
C ALA A 103 -8.41 -4.38 17.85
N THR A 104 -8.06 -4.01 16.62
CA THR A 104 -8.71 -4.52 15.41
C THR A 104 -7.85 -5.53 14.68
N TRP A 105 -8.48 -6.41 13.94
CA TRP A 105 -7.78 -7.42 13.14
C TRP A 105 -8.52 -7.75 11.85
N LEU A 106 -7.74 -8.17 10.85
CA LEU A 106 -8.21 -8.61 9.52
C LEU A 106 -7.47 -9.87 9.12
N VAL A 107 -8.21 -10.93 8.81
CA VAL A 107 -7.66 -12.21 8.31
C VAL A 107 -7.92 -12.34 6.82
N THR A 108 -6.86 -12.61 6.06
CA THR A 108 -6.94 -12.85 4.62
C THR A 108 -6.32 -14.18 4.23
N ALA A 109 -6.79 -14.79 3.14
CA ALA A 109 -6.15 -15.94 2.54
C ALA A 109 -4.80 -15.52 1.93
N ALA A 110 -3.77 -16.37 2.09
CA ALA A 110 -2.51 -16.17 1.41
C ALA A 110 -2.66 -16.33 -0.11
N LEU A 111 -1.88 -15.58 -0.85
CA LEU A 111 -1.73 -15.72 -2.30
C LEU A 111 -0.38 -16.40 -2.59
N ALA A 112 -0.34 -17.18 -3.67
CA ALA A 112 0.86 -17.91 -4.09
C ALA A 112 1.81 -16.99 -4.85
N GLY A 113 2.43 -16.05 -4.15
CA GLY A 113 3.39 -15.11 -4.73
C GLY A 113 4.27 -14.49 -3.67
N GLU A 114 5.31 -13.81 -4.12
CA GLU A 114 6.23 -13.08 -3.26
C GLU A 114 6.10 -11.58 -3.50
N SER A 115 6.29 -10.80 -2.42
CA SER A 115 6.38 -9.35 -2.53
C SER A 115 7.49 -8.95 -3.51
N ALA A 116 7.26 -7.91 -4.30
CA ALA A 116 8.25 -7.33 -5.21
C ALA A 116 9.57 -6.97 -4.49
N VAL A 117 9.55 -6.78 -3.18
CA VAL A 117 10.73 -6.51 -2.36
C VAL A 117 11.29 -7.73 -1.64
N SER A 118 10.88 -8.96 -1.98
CA SER A 118 11.55 -10.17 -1.50
C SER A 118 13.01 -10.21 -1.95
N GLU A 119 13.84 -11.00 -1.27
CA GLU A 119 15.26 -11.15 -1.62
C GLU A 119 15.44 -11.56 -3.09
N ARG A 120 14.59 -12.48 -3.56
CA ARG A 120 14.57 -12.93 -4.95
C ARG A 120 14.40 -11.76 -5.92
N TRP A 121 13.39 -10.92 -5.72
CA TRP A 121 13.05 -9.85 -6.63
C TRP A 121 13.91 -8.60 -6.45
N ARG A 122 14.49 -8.39 -5.26
CA ARG A 122 15.55 -7.40 -5.08
C ARG A 122 16.82 -7.73 -5.85
N SER A 123 17.09 -9.02 -6.09
CA SER A 123 18.21 -9.45 -6.92
C SER A 123 17.93 -9.34 -8.43
N ASP A 124 16.66 -9.19 -8.84
CA ASP A 124 16.23 -8.91 -10.21
C ASP A 124 15.26 -7.71 -10.27
N PRO A 125 15.78 -6.50 -10.00
CA PRO A 125 14.95 -5.30 -9.90
C PRO A 125 14.23 -4.93 -11.20
N ARG A 126 14.80 -5.28 -12.37
CA ARG A 126 14.14 -5.00 -13.65
C ARG A 126 12.82 -5.76 -13.79
N THR A 127 12.82 -7.05 -13.47
CA THR A 127 11.60 -7.87 -13.47
C THR A 127 10.59 -7.34 -12.48
N ALA A 128 11.01 -7.02 -11.25
CA ALA A 128 10.13 -6.48 -10.21
C ALA A 128 9.50 -5.14 -10.62
N VAL A 129 10.29 -4.20 -11.08
CA VAL A 129 9.84 -2.85 -11.48
C VAL A 129 8.84 -2.91 -12.65
N ARG A 130 9.09 -3.77 -13.64
CA ARG A 130 8.15 -3.98 -14.75
C ARG A 130 6.85 -4.59 -14.26
N ALA A 131 6.90 -5.59 -13.39
CA ALA A 131 5.70 -6.20 -12.81
C ALA A 131 4.87 -5.20 -12.00
N ILE A 132 5.51 -4.27 -11.27
CA ILE A 132 4.82 -3.17 -10.57
C ILE A 132 4.07 -2.28 -11.57
N GLY A 133 4.74 -1.82 -12.63
CA GLY A 133 4.12 -0.96 -13.65
C GLY A 133 2.95 -1.66 -14.39
N GLU A 134 3.17 -2.91 -14.84
CA GLU A 134 2.15 -3.73 -15.50
C GLU A 134 0.96 -4.01 -14.55
N GLY A 135 1.24 -4.31 -13.28
CA GLY A 135 0.23 -4.57 -12.26
C GLY A 135 -0.65 -3.35 -11.97
N LEU A 136 -0.06 -2.16 -11.81
CA LEU A 136 -0.82 -0.92 -11.63
C LEU A 136 -1.69 -0.60 -12.84
N ARG A 137 -1.18 -0.81 -14.06
CA ARG A 137 -2.01 -0.66 -15.25
C ARG A 137 -3.19 -1.62 -15.23
N ALA A 138 -2.94 -2.89 -14.93
CA ALA A 138 -4.00 -3.90 -14.87
C ALA A 138 -5.05 -3.57 -13.80
N LEU A 139 -4.64 -3.07 -12.63
CA LEU A 139 -5.53 -2.59 -11.57
C LEU A 139 -6.44 -1.46 -12.08
N HIS A 140 -5.84 -0.40 -12.65
CA HIS A 140 -6.54 0.79 -13.14
C HIS A 140 -7.49 0.48 -14.29
N GLU A 141 -7.17 -0.51 -15.15
CA GLU A 141 -8.02 -0.94 -16.26
C GLU A 141 -9.17 -1.85 -15.80
N ALA A 142 -8.94 -2.68 -14.77
CA ALA A 142 -9.93 -3.65 -14.31
C ALA A 142 -11.03 -3.05 -13.43
N LEU A 143 -10.71 -2.04 -12.62
CA LEU A 143 -11.62 -1.53 -11.62
C LEU A 143 -12.56 -0.45 -12.18
N PRO A 144 -13.91 -0.62 -12.08
CA PRO A 144 -14.88 0.30 -12.65
C PRO A 144 -15.02 1.58 -11.80
N VAL A 145 -14.59 2.72 -12.33
CA VAL A 145 -14.69 4.05 -11.66
C VAL A 145 -16.14 4.37 -11.27
N GLY A 146 -17.09 4.19 -12.19
CA GLY A 146 -18.51 4.52 -11.94
C GLY A 146 -19.20 3.64 -10.90
N GLY A 147 -18.56 2.55 -10.46
CA GLY A 147 -19.09 1.63 -9.45
C GLY A 147 -18.27 1.59 -8.17
N CYS A 148 -17.21 2.40 -8.07
CA CYS A 148 -16.36 2.47 -6.90
C CYS A 148 -16.96 3.41 -5.84
N PRO A 149 -17.25 2.93 -4.62
CA PRO A 149 -17.80 3.77 -3.57
C PRO A 149 -16.73 4.54 -2.78
N PHE A 150 -15.45 4.37 -3.11
CA PHE A 150 -14.33 4.90 -2.35
C PHE A 150 -13.69 6.07 -3.11
N ASP A 151 -13.30 7.11 -2.37
CA ASP A 151 -12.66 8.30 -2.90
C ASP A 151 -11.21 8.40 -2.36
N TRP A 152 -10.27 8.66 -3.25
CA TRP A 152 -8.86 8.93 -2.95
C TRP A 152 -8.37 10.23 -3.65
N GLY A 153 -9.32 11.08 -4.05
CA GLY A 153 -9.04 12.37 -4.66
C GLY A 153 -8.30 13.33 -3.73
N VAL A 154 -7.75 14.39 -4.31
CA VAL A 154 -6.95 15.37 -3.56
C VAL A 154 -7.73 15.95 -2.38
N ALA A 155 -9.00 16.30 -2.57
CA ALA A 155 -9.82 16.90 -1.50
C ALA A 155 -9.98 15.96 -0.28
N SER A 156 -10.28 14.68 -0.52
CA SER A 156 -10.41 13.68 0.55
C SER A 156 -9.08 13.44 1.27
N ARG A 157 -7.98 13.40 0.53
CA ARG A 157 -6.64 13.23 1.12
C ARG A 157 -6.24 14.43 1.97
N VAL A 158 -6.43 15.63 1.48
CA VAL A 158 -6.15 16.86 2.24
C VAL A 158 -6.98 16.91 3.54
N GLU A 159 -8.25 16.56 3.48
CA GLU A 159 -9.11 16.53 4.66
C GLU A 159 -8.63 15.49 5.68
N ARG A 160 -8.24 14.30 5.21
CA ARG A 160 -7.63 13.28 6.06
C ARG A 160 -6.32 13.77 6.70
N GLY A 161 -5.45 14.41 5.91
CA GLY A 161 -4.19 14.98 6.41
C GLY A 161 -4.41 16.07 7.45
N ARG A 162 -5.45 16.90 7.31
CA ARG A 162 -5.81 17.93 8.31
C ARG A 162 -6.19 17.36 9.66
N GLY A 163 -6.71 16.14 9.70
CA GLY A 163 -7.05 15.45 10.95
C GLY A 163 -5.86 14.91 11.73
N ARG A 164 -4.65 14.90 11.16
CA ARG A 164 -3.45 14.39 11.82
C ARG A 164 -2.93 15.40 12.87
N PRO A 165 -2.44 14.92 14.04
CA PRO A 165 -1.95 15.81 15.10
C PRO A 165 -0.78 16.69 14.71
N ASP A 166 0.04 16.24 13.76
CA ASP A 166 1.26 16.89 13.26
C ASP A 166 1.10 17.56 11.90
N ALA A 167 -0.16 17.77 11.45
CA ALA A 167 -0.46 18.30 10.14
C ALA A 167 0.10 19.71 9.90
N ASP A 168 0.85 19.89 8.81
CA ASP A 168 1.20 21.20 8.28
C ASP A 168 0.00 21.78 7.49
N GLN A 169 -0.86 22.53 8.18
CA GLN A 169 -2.07 23.11 7.60
C GLN A 169 -1.75 24.04 6.40
N ALA A 170 -0.64 24.79 6.45
CA ALA A 170 -0.25 25.71 5.37
C ALA A 170 0.19 24.93 4.11
N LEU A 171 0.89 23.81 4.30
CA LEU A 171 1.23 22.90 3.21
C LEU A 171 -0.04 22.28 2.61
N LEU A 172 -0.95 21.79 3.42
CA LEU A 172 -2.21 21.19 2.98
C LEU A 172 -3.10 22.18 2.22
N ASP A 173 -3.19 23.43 2.68
CA ASP A 173 -3.94 24.50 1.98
C ASP A 173 -3.32 24.81 0.62
N ARG A 174 -2.00 24.85 0.54
CA ARG A 174 -1.29 25.05 -0.74
C ARG A 174 -1.55 23.87 -1.69
N LEU A 175 -1.39 22.65 -1.23
CA LEU A 175 -1.65 21.45 -2.04
C LEU A 175 -3.10 21.40 -2.53
N ALA A 176 -4.07 21.79 -1.71
CA ALA A 176 -5.47 21.88 -2.12
C ALA A 176 -5.68 22.92 -3.24
N GLY A 177 -4.98 24.07 -3.15
CA GLY A 177 -5.11 25.17 -4.12
C GLY A 177 -4.34 24.96 -5.43
N GLU A 178 -3.30 24.14 -5.40
CA GLU A 178 -2.41 23.84 -6.54
C GLU A 178 -2.72 22.48 -7.20
N ALA A 179 -3.84 21.85 -6.84
CA ALA A 179 -4.20 20.53 -7.35
C ALA A 179 -4.29 20.54 -8.89
N PRO A 180 -3.53 19.67 -9.59
CA PRO A 180 -3.66 19.57 -11.03
C PRO A 180 -5.03 18.98 -11.40
N GLU A 181 -5.60 19.46 -12.51
CA GLU A 181 -6.78 18.79 -13.09
C GLU A 181 -6.43 17.32 -13.38
N PRO A 182 -7.28 16.37 -12.97
CA PRO A 182 -7.02 14.96 -13.24
C PRO A 182 -6.81 14.70 -14.74
N GLU A 183 -5.76 13.96 -15.09
CA GLU A 183 -5.57 13.52 -16.47
C GLU A 183 -6.75 12.63 -16.91
N ARG A 184 -7.11 11.72 -16.03
CA ARG A 184 -8.29 10.85 -16.09
C ARG A 184 -8.60 10.36 -14.68
N LEU A 185 -9.76 9.75 -14.48
CA LEU A 185 -10.06 9.07 -13.24
C LEU A 185 -9.88 7.57 -13.39
N VAL A 186 -9.23 6.96 -12.41
CA VAL A 186 -9.11 5.51 -12.25
C VAL A 186 -9.42 5.15 -10.79
N VAL A 187 -9.55 3.87 -10.49
CA VAL A 187 -9.52 3.43 -9.10
C VAL A 187 -8.07 3.10 -8.75
N CYS A 188 -7.46 3.97 -7.97
CA CYS A 188 -6.10 3.84 -7.48
C CYS A 188 -5.99 2.82 -6.34
N HIS A 189 -4.81 2.24 -6.18
CA HIS A 189 -4.40 1.47 -5.00
C HIS A 189 -4.42 2.33 -3.74
N GLY A 190 -3.92 3.56 -3.87
CA GLY A 190 -3.83 4.56 -2.81
C GLY A 190 -2.51 4.50 -2.01
N ASP A 191 -1.91 3.32 -1.89
CA ASP A 191 -0.54 3.10 -1.38
C ASP A 191 0.21 2.15 -2.33
N ALA A 192 0.57 2.63 -3.52
CA ALA A 192 1.22 1.85 -4.57
C ALA A 192 2.72 1.61 -4.32
N CYS A 193 3.11 1.41 -3.05
CA CYS A 193 4.47 1.06 -2.69
C CYS A 193 4.87 -0.33 -3.22
N ALA A 194 6.14 -0.49 -3.57
CA ALA A 194 6.66 -1.75 -4.14
C ALA A 194 6.35 -3.00 -3.29
N PRO A 195 6.40 -2.98 -1.93
CA PRO A 195 6.02 -4.13 -1.10
C PRO A 195 4.62 -4.66 -1.36
N ASN A 196 3.69 -3.79 -1.80
CA ASN A 196 2.27 -4.10 -1.96
C ASN A 196 1.93 -4.78 -3.30
N THR A 197 2.94 -5.04 -4.14
CA THR A 197 2.81 -5.81 -5.38
C THR A 197 3.37 -7.21 -5.18
N LEU A 198 2.57 -8.24 -5.50
CA LEU A 198 3.00 -9.63 -5.48
C LEU A 198 3.32 -10.12 -6.91
N LEU A 199 4.42 -10.85 -7.03
CA LEU A 199 4.85 -11.52 -8.25
C LEU A 199 4.71 -13.03 -8.12
N GLY A 200 4.30 -13.67 -9.20
CA GLY A 200 4.34 -15.11 -9.33
C GLY A 200 5.74 -15.64 -9.62
N ASP A 201 5.90 -16.95 -9.63
CA ASP A 201 7.18 -17.61 -9.89
C ASP A 201 7.77 -17.29 -11.29
N ASP A 202 6.93 -16.88 -12.21
CA ASP A 202 7.32 -16.46 -13.58
C ASP A 202 7.78 -14.99 -13.66
N GLY A 203 7.81 -14.28 -12.54
CA GLY A 203 8.18 -12.86 -12.45
C GLY A 203 7.11 -11.89 -12.93
N ARG A 204 5.91 -12.36 -13.22
CA ARG A 204 4.80 -11.50 -13.62
C ARG A 204 4.02 -11.01 -12.40
N TRP A 205 3.38 -9.88 -12.55
CA TRP A 205 2.41 -9.43 -11.57
C TRP A 205 1.33 -10.50 -11.33
N LEU A 206 1.09 -10.77 -10.05
CA LEU A 206 0.08 -11.73 -9.59
C LEU A 206 -1.11 -11.05 -8.94
N ALA A 207 -0.87 -10.12 -8.02
CA ALA A 207 -1.91 -9.47 -7.22
C ALA A 207 -1.37 -8.21 -6.53
N HIS A 208 -2.30 -7.41 -6.00
CA HIS A 208 -1.98 -6.35 -5.03
C HIS A 208 -2.51 -6.72 -3.64
N VAL A 209 -1.82 -6.22 -2.62
CA VAL A 209 -2.17 -6.35 -1.20
C VAL A 209 -2.22 -4.96 -0.57
N ASP A 210 -2.78 -4.84 0.63
CA ASP A 210 -2.82 -3.57 1.38
C ASP A 210 -3.64 -2.47 0.68
N LEU A 211 -4.93 -2.75 0.43
CA LEU A 211 -5.83 -1.85 -0.27
C LEU A 211 -6.61 -0.91 0.66
N GLY A 212 -6.10 -0.64 1.86
CA GLY A 212 -6.78 0.19 2.87
C GLY A 212 -7.11 1.62 2.43
N THR A 213 -6.47 2.10 1.38
CA THR A 213 -6.65 3.44 0.81
C THR A 213 -7.11 3.45 -0.64
N LEU A 214 -7.54 2.28 -1.17
CA LEU A 214 -8.08 2.19 -2.51
C LEU A 214 -9.25 3.15 -2.72
N GLY A 215 -9.25 3.88 -3.84
CA GLY A 215 -10.31 4.82 -4.19
C GLY A 215 -10.10 5.52 -5.52
N VAL A 216 -11.12 6.26 -5.96
CA VAL A 216 -11.08 7.00 -7.23
C VAL A 216 -10.16 8.20 -7.12
N ALA A 217 -9.19 8.30 -8.04
CA ALA A 217 -8.25 9.43 -8.15
C ALA A 217 -7.65 9.54 -9.56
N ASP A 218 -6.76 10.51 -9.74
CA ASP A 218 -5.83 10.58 -10.87
C ASP A 218 -4.81 9.42 -10.78
N PRO A 219 -4.44 8.72 -11.87
CA PRO A 219 -3.45 7.64 -11.84
C PRO A 219 -2.08 8.06 -11.27
N TRP A 220 -1.75 9.34 -11.33
CA TRP A 220 -0.50 9.85 -10.73
C TRP A 220 -0.50 9.79 -9.20
N ALA A 221 -1.66 9.63 -8.55
CA ALA A 221 -1.72 9.34 -7.12
C ALA A 221 -0.99 8.02 -6.76
N ASP A 222 -1.02 7.04 -7.66
CA ASP A 222 -0.28 5.77 -7.53
C ASP A 222 1.10 5.84 -8.20
N LEU A 223 1.20 6.36 -9.43
CA LEU A 223 2.43 6.36 -10.20
C LEU A 223 3.55 7.14 -9.53
N ALA A 224 3.24 8.28 -8.90
CA ALA A 224 4.22 9.07 -8.17
C ALA A 224 4.77 8.30 -6.96
N VAL A 225 3.93 7.60 -6.23
CA VAL A 225 4.32 6.78 -5.07
C VAL A 225 5.08 5.54 -5.50
N ALA A 226 4.61 4.83 -6.53
CA ALA A 226 5.30 3.65 -7.06
C ALA A 226 6.71 3.98 -7.54
N THR A 227 6.88 5.07 -8.33
CA THR A 227 8.20 5.53 -8.78
C THR A 227 9.09 5.97 -7.62
N TYR A 228 8.54 6.57 -6.57
CA TYR A 228 9.26 6.96 -5.37
C TYR A 228 9.75 5.71 -4.60
N SER A 229 8.85 4.73 -4.43
CA SER A 229 9.13 3.47 -3.75
C SER A 229 10.18 2.61 -4.47
N THR A 230 10.30 2.68 -5.80
CA THR A 230 11.38 1.99 -6.51
C THR A 230 12.76 2.51 -6.10
N GLY A 231 12.88 3.82 -5.88
CA GLY A 231 14.12 4.43 -5.39
C GLY A 231 14.56 3.90 -4.02
N TRP A 232 13.61 3.70 -3.12
CA TRP A 232 13.89 3.19 -1.77
C TRP A 232 14.28 1.71 -1.77
N ASN A 233 13.67 0.91 -2.63
CA ASN A 233 13.79 -0.55 -2.59
C ASN A 233 14.88 -1.10 -3.52
N TYR A 234 15.17 -0.41 -4.64
CA TYR A 234 16.09 -0.90 -5.68
C TYR A 234 17.18 0.12 -6.04
N GLY A 235 17.18 1.32 -5.42
CA GLY A 235 18.06 2.42 -5.79
C GLY A 235 17.51 3.28 -6.94
N PRO A 236 18.22 4.35 -7.31
CA PRO A 236 17.73 5.33 -8.30
C PRO A 236 17.74 4.78 -9.73
N GLY A 237 16.93 5.40 -10.60
CA GLY A 237 16.98 5.18 -12.06
C GLY A 237 15.93 4.22 -12.62
N TRP A 238 14.99 3.76 -11.83
CA TRP A 238 13.96 2.80 -12.24
C TRP A 238 12.63 3.45 -12.68
N GLU A 239 12.45 4.74 -12.46
CA GLU A 239 11.21 5.45 -12.74
C GLU A 239 10.75 5.32 -14.20
N GLY A 240 11.69 5.50 -15.15
CA GLY A 240 11.39 5.36 -16.58
C GLY A 240 10.97 3.95 -16.98
N GLU A 241 11.58 2.91 -16.40
CA GLU A 241 11.22 1.50 -16.67
C GLU A 241 9.82 1.18 -16.14
N LEU A 242 9.49 1.65 -14.91
CA LEU A 242 8.15 1.49 -14.32
C LEU A 242 7.09 2.17 -15.18
N LEU A 243 7.30 3.45 -15.52
CA LEU A 243 6.34 4.23 -16.30
C LEU A 243 6.15 3.66 -17.71
N ALA A 244 7.22 3.19 -18.35
CA ALA A 244 7.12 2.50 -19.63
C ALA A 244 6.32 1.20 -19.54
N ALA A 245 6.50 0.40 -18.47
CA ALA A 245 5.73 -0.81 -18.23
C ALA A 245 4.25 -0.51 -17.92
N TYR A 246 3.96 0.58 -17.23
CA TYR A 246 2.60 1.08 -17.07
C TYR A 246 1.99 1.58 -18.39
N GLY A 247 2.80 2.10 -19.32
CA GLY A 247 2.37 2.62 -20.62
C GLY A 247 2.23 4.14 -20.66
N THR A 248 3.01 4.86 -19.84
CA THR A 248 3.07 6.33 -19.82
C THR A 248 4.53 6.83 -19.80
N VAL A 249 4.70 8.13 -19.82
CA VAL A 249 5.99 8.81 -19.70
C VAL A 249 5.98 9.74 -18.50
N LEU A 250 7.17 10.13 -18.03
CA LEU A 250 7.30 11.00 -16.86
C LEU A 250 6.61 12.35 -17.10
N ASP A 251 5.69 12.70 -16.20
CA ASP A 251 5.21 14.04 -15.95
C ASP A 251 5.85 14.54 -14.65
N ALA A 252 6.84 15.41 -14.77
CA ALA A 252 7.62 15.87 -13.63
C ALA A 252 6.80 16.68 -12.62
N ASP A 253 5.86 17.50 -13.11
CA ASP A 253 5.03 18.36 -12.27
C ASP A 253 4.02 17.54 -11.47
N ARG A 254 3.32 16.62 -12.13
CA ARG A 254 2.40 15.68 -11.44
C ARG A 254 3.13 14.79 -10.46
N THR A 255 4.29 14.26 -10.85
CA THR A 255 5.11 13.44 -9.95
C THR A 255 5.50 14.20 -8.69
N ALA A 256 5.99 15.42 -8.83
CA ALA A 256 6.37 16.26 -7.69
C ALA A 256 5.17 16.59 -6.80
N TYR A 257 4.03 16.96 -7.40
CA TYR A 257 2.80 17.27 -6.68
C TYR A 257 2.28 16.07 -5.87
N TYR A 258 2.13 14.90 -6.50
CA TYR A 258 1.55 13.73 -5.83
C TYR A 258 2.50 13.10 -4.80
N ARG A 259 3.82 13.24 -4.96
CA ARG A 259 4.78 12.90 -3.90
C ARG A 259 4.63 13.82 -2.70
N ALA A 260 4.55 15.14 -2.91
CA ALA A 260 4.32 16.08 -1.82
C ALA A 260 2.98 15.85 -1.10
N LEU A 261 1.93 15.51 -1.86
CA LEU A 261 0.64 15.15 -1.28
C LEU A 261 0.71 13.85 -0.47
N TRP A 262 1.47 12.84 -0.94
CA TRP A 262 1.67 11.57 -0.21
C TRP A 262 2.43 11.79 1.08
N ASP A 263 3.48 12.61 1.07
CA ASP A 263 4.26 12.95 2.27
C ASP A 263 3.46 13.74 3.31
N ALA A 264 2.42 14.48 2.89
CA ALA A 264 1.62 15.35 3.74
C ALA A 264 0.33 14.67 4.28
N THR A 265 -0.09 13.55 3.72
CA THR A 265 -1.39 12.90 3.98
C THR A 265 -1.23 11.42 4.27
#